data_574b977f3e33fad00e5fdab17308f6a4
#
_entry.id   574b977f3e33fad00e5fdab17308f6a4
#
_cell.length_a   1.000
_cell.length_b   1.000
_cell.length_c   1.000
_cell.angle_alpha   90.00
_cell.angle_beta   90.00
_cell.angle_gamma   90.00
#
_symmetry.space_group_name_H-M   'P 1'
#
loop_
_entity.id
_entity.type
_entity.pdbx_description
1 polymer ?
#
loop_
_entity_poly.entity_id
_entity_poly.type
_entity_poly.pdbx_seq_one_letter_code
_entity_poly.pdbx_strand_id
1 'polypeptide(L)'
;MILPQNRVAWASVSPALGWTLAFFVLPFAAMVAISFYPQDGSGPSLASYTQFFNSPSYYYALFNSLAVTGLVTVISILLAYPFAWILADVVPERWQRLALTLAVLPFWTSYVVRSYSWLLVLSENGLVNTTLVDLGILSAPIQLANTRGATIIGFVHFFVMLLTLTIYANLKQLSPNYRKAAADLGAGPIRSFIHVVLPLTLPGIMVGAFLTFVLAIGDYITPQILGGNNELLMPQLIMMQIGRRGDFSSASALSIILMLVVTVAYLFCARWLKIERT
;
A
#
# COMPACT_ATOMS: atom_id res chain seq x y z
N MET A 1 -2.48 1.75 51.15
CA MET A 1 -1.88 2.99 50.64
C MET A 1 -2.27 3.07 49.14
N ILE A 2 -3.37 3.76 48.85
CA ILE A 2 -3.89 3.85 47.46
C ILE A 2 -3.08 4.95 46.75
N LEU A 3 -2.24 4.55 45.81
CA LEU A 3 -1.52 5.51 44.98
C LEU A 3 -2.53 6.38 44.22
N PRO A 4 -2.30 7.71 44.13
CA PRO A 4 -3.19 8.59 43.37
C PRO A 4 -3.37 8.06 41.95
N GLN A 5 -4.59 7.97 41.47
CA GLN A 5 -4.97 7.38 40.15
C GLN A 5 -4.08 7.85 39.00
N ASN A 6 -3.64 9.11 39.05
CA ASN A 6 -2.74 9.67 38.05
C ASN A 6 -1.35 8.99 38.04
N ARG A 7 -0.79 8.57 39.20
CA ARG A 7 0.53 7.90 39.22
C ARG A 7 0.48 6.49 38.65
N VAL A 8 -0.61 5.76 38.93
CA VAL A 8 -0.83 4.43 38.38
C VAL A 8 -1.02 4.52 36.84
N ALA A 9 -1.79 5.50 36.37
CA ALA A 9 -1.98 5.74 34.94
C ALA A 9 -0.65 6.08 34.25
N TRP A 10 0.16 6.98 34.80
CA TRP A 10 1.47 7.32 34.24
C TRP A 10 2.44 6.12 34.27
N ALA A 11 2.46 5.33 35.35
CA ALA A 11 3.29 4.14 35.44
C ALA A 11 2.89 3.06 34.40
N SER A 12 1.59 2.95 34.07
CA SER A 12 1.09 2.00 33.08
C SER A 12 1.40 2.45 31.63
N VAL A 13 1.42 3.75 31.37
CA VAL A 13 1.66 4.31 30.02
C VAL A 13 3.14 4.56 29.76
N SER A 14 3.97 4.79 30.80
CA SER A 14 5.38 5.14 30.65
C SER A 14 6.24 4.15 29.86
N PRO A 15 6.05 2.79 29.96
CA PRO A 15 6.85 1.87 29.14
C PRO A 15 6.55 2.04 27.63
N ALA A 16 5.26 2.20 27.28
CA ALA A 16 4.85 2.41 25.90
C ALA A 16 5.34 3.77 25.36
N LEU A 17 5.25 4.83 26.18
CA LEU A 17 5.79 6.14 25.82
C LEU A 17 7.31 6.09 25.67
N GLY A 18 8.04 5.48 26.61
CA GLY A 18 9.49 5.33 26.53
C GLY A 18 9.92 4.58 25.28
N TRP A 19 9.22 3.48 24.94
CA TRP A 19 9.45 2.75 23.71
C TRP A 19 9.22 3.60 22.46
N THR A 20 8.08 4.28 22.39
CA THR A 20 7.75 5.16 21.25
C THR A 20 8.75 6.29 21.09
N LEU A 21 9.15 6.93 22.19
CA LEU A 21 10.15 7.99 22.14
C LEU A 21 11.52 7.48 21.68
N ALA A 22 11.99 6.35 22.22
CA ALA A 22 13.31 5.82 21.93
C ALA A 22 13.41 5.23 20.50
N PHE A 23 12.39 4.51 20.03
CA PHE A 23 12.47 3.75 18.77
C PHE A 23 11.72 4.39 17.60
N PHE A 24 10.91 5.39 17.82
CA PHE A 24 10.21 6.11 16.77
C PHE A 24 10.59 7.59 16.72
N VAL A 25 10.38 8.32 17.81
CA VAL A 25 10.56 9.78 17.80
C VAL A 25 12.05 10.17 17.66
N LEU A 26 12.95 9.49 18.37
CA LEU A 26 14.36 9.80 18.33
C LEU A 26 15.01 9.51 16.97
N PRO A 27 14.82 8.32 16.33
CA PRO A 27 15.31 8.09 14.98
C PRO A 27 14.70 9.04 13.95
N PHE A 28 13.41 9.36 14.09
CA PHE A 28 12.75 10.34 13.22
C PHE A 28 13.34 11.74 13.36
N ALA A 29 13.55 12.21 14.59
CA ALA A 29 14.19 13.49 14.86
C ALA A 29 15.64 13.52 14.34
N ALA A 30 16.38 12.42 14.50
CA ALA A 30 17.72 12.29 13.92
C ALA A 30 17.70 12.37 12.39
N MET A 31 16.75 11.70 11.72
CA MET A 31 16.56 11.79 10.27
C MET A 31 16.25 13.23 9.84
N VAL A 32 15.36 13.92 10.56
CA VAL A 32 15.06 15.34 10.30
C VAL A 32 16.30 16.20 10.48
N ALA A 33 17.08 16.01 11.56
CA ALA A 33 18.31 16.75 11.77
C ALA A 33 19.32 16.50 10.65
N ILE A 34 19.58 15.22 10.29
CA ILE A 34 20.53 14.84 9.23
C ILE A 34 20.14 15.45 7.88
N SER A 35 18.86 15.61 7.57
CA SER A 35 18.41 16.20 6.31
C SER A 35 18.88 17.63 6.07
N PHE A 36 19.24 18.35 7.15
CA PHE A 36 19.77 19.71 7.09
C PHE A 36 21.29 19.80 7.12
N TYR A 37 22.01 18.67 7.33
CA TYR A 37 23.46 18.65 7.39
C TYR A 37 24.02 17.91 6.16
N PRO A 38 24.41 18.64 5.08
CA PRO A 38 25.06 18.04 3.92
C PRO A 38 26.38 17.38 4.31
N GLN A 39 26.81 16.39 3.53
CA GLN A 39 28.04 15.63 3.81
C GLN A 39 29.33 16.44 3.62
N ASP A 40 29.26 17.56 2.92
CA ASP A 40 30.40 18.44 2.67
C ASP A 40 30.89 19.22 3.90
N GLY A 41 30.23 19.07 5.04
CA GLY A 41 30.57 19.75 6.28
C GLY A 41 30.25 21.26 6.28
N SER A 42 29.48 21.75 5.32
CA SER A 42 29.15 23.19 5.16
C SER A 42 28.21 23.75 6.24
N GLY A 43 27.83 22.93 7.24
CA GLY A 43 26.87 23.31 8.28
C GLY A 43 25.41 23.15 7.86
N PRO A 44 24.46 23.59 8.70
CA PRO A 44 23.03 23.41 8.38
C PRO A 44 22.65 24.17 7.12
N SER A 45 22.08 23.45 6.13
CA SER A 45 21.64 24.05 4.87
C SER A 45 20.42 23.31 4.28
N LEU A 46 19.75 23.97 3.33
CA LEU A 46 18.66 23.39 2.55
C LEU A 46 19.14 22.74 1.25
N ALA A 47 20.44 22.50 1.10
CA ALA A 47 21.03 22.00 -0.16
C ALA A 47 20.36 20.70 -0.64
N SER A 48 20.11 19.72 0.23
CA SER A 48 19.45 18.45 -0.11
C SER A 48 18.01 18.66 -0.60
N TYR A 49 17.31 19.65 -0.08
CA TYR A 49 15.95 19.99 -0.54
C TYR A 49 15.98 20.76 -1.87
N THR A 50 16.90 21.69 -2.04
CA THR A 50 17.05 22.40 -3.33
C THR A 50 17.50 21.45 -4.43
N GLN A 51 18.30 20.46 -4.12
CA GLN A 51 18.69 19.40 -5.05
C GLN A 51 17.49 18.60 -5.55
N PHE A 52 16.48 18.35 -4.71
CA PHE A 52 15.24 17.69 -5.13
C PHE A 52 14.55 18.47 -6.26
N PHE A 53 14.42 19.79 -6.10
CA PHE A 53 13.76 20.63 -7.10
C PHE A 53 14.58 20.83 -8.38
N ASN A 54 15.90 20.80 -8.26
CA ASN A 54 16.81 21.01 -9.39
C ASN A 54 17.11 19.73 -10.19
N SER A 55 16.77 18.55 -9.65
CA SER A 55 17.05 17.25 -10.30
C SER A 55 15.80 16.63 -10.91
N PRO A 56 15.65 16.64 -12.23
CA PRO A 56 14.49 16.03 -12.88
C PRO A 56 14.20 14.60 -12.45
N SER A 57 15.25 13.79 -12.22
CA SER A 57 15.11 12.40 -11.81
C SER A 57 14.38 12.22 -10.48
N TYR A 58 14.45 13.19 -9.56
CA TYR A 58 13.84 13.06 -8.23
C TYR A 58 12.34 13.28 -8.27
N TYR A 59 11.88 14.32 -8.95
CA TYR A 59 10.44 14.51 -9.07
C TYR A 59 9.78 13.53 -10.05
N TYR A 60 10.52 13.03 -11.08
CA TYR A 60 10.03 11.92 -11.90
C TYR A 60 9.84 10.65 -11.06
N ALA A 61 10.78 10.31 -10.16
CA ALA A 61 10.63 9.18 -9.26
C ALA A 61 9.43 9.35 -8.31
N LEU A 62 9.18 10.57 -7.81
CA LEU A 62 8.00 10.86 -7.00
C LEU A 62 6.71 10.70 -7.79
N PHE A 63 6.65 11.27 -9.01
CA PHE A 63 5.47 11.15 -9.85
C PHE A 63 5.21 9.69 -10.26
N ASN A 64 6.24 8.94 -10.62
CA ASN A 64 6.14 7.51 -10.92
C ASN A 64 5.64 6.72 -9.71
N SER A 65 6.12 7.02 -8.50
CA SER A 65 5.63 6.40 -7.28
C SER A 65 4.15 6.66 -7.07
N LEU A 66 3.70 7.91 -7.20
CA LEU A 66 2.30 8.27 -7.08
C LEU A 66 1.42 7.61 -8.15
N ALA A 67 1.88 7.59 -9.39
CA ALA A 67 1.16 6.99 -10.51
C ALA A 67 1.03 5.46 -10.36
N VAL A 68 2.14 4.78 -10.03
CA VAL A 68 2.13 3.32 -9.82
C VAL A 68 1.28 2.94 -8.64
N THR A 69 1.46 3.60 -7.48
CA THR A 69 0.69 3.26 -6.28
C THR A 69 -0.78 3.63 -6.40
N GLY A 70 -1.11 4.74 -7.05
CA GLY A 70 -2.49 5.09 -7.38
C GLY A 70 -3.15 4.05 -8.27
N LEU A 71 -2.47 3.64 -9.35
CA LEU A 71 -2.96 2.61 -10.28
C LEU A 71 -3.13 1.25 -9.58
N VAL A 72 -2.14 0.84 -8.79
CA VAL A 72 -2.19 -0.39 -7.97
C VAL A 72 -3.38 -0.36 -7.02
N THR A 73 -3.60 0.75 -6.33
CA THR A 73 -4.73 0.90 -5.40
C THR A 73 -6.06 0.73 -6.12
N VAL A 74 -6.25 1.39 -7.26
CA VAL A 74 -7.48 1.29 -8.05
C VAL A 74 -7.71 -0.14 -8.56
N ILE A 75 -6.69 -0.75 -9.18
CA ILE A 75 -6.80 -2.13 -9.70
C ILE A 75 -7.09 -3.10 -8.55
N SER A 76 -6.41 -2.95 -7.41
CA SER A 76 -6.61 -3.83 -6.26
C SER A 76 -8.01 -3.71 -5.68
N ILE A 77 -8.61 -2.51 -5.62
CA ILE A 77 -10.00 -2.33 -5.19
C ILE A 77 -10.96 -3.01 -6.18
N LEU A 78 -10.77 -2.78 -7.48
CA LEU A 78 -11.63 -3.36 -8.52
C LEU A 78 -11.64 -4.90 -8.51
N LEU A 79 -10.50 -5.50 -8.18
CA LEU A 79 -10.38 -6.96 -8.06
C LEU A 79 -10.84 -7.45 -6.69
N ALA A 80 -10.45 -6.80 -5.60
CA ALA A 80 -10.76 -7.23 -4.24
C ALA A 80 -12.25 -7.15 -3.91
N TYR A 81 -12.97 -6.17 -4.46
CA TYR A 81 -14.39 -5.99 -4.15
C TYR A 81 -15.24 -7.19 -4.60
N PRO A 82 -15.16 -7.67 -5.87
CA PRO A 82 -15.86 -8.87 -6.28
C PRO A 82 -15.48 -10.11 -5.47
N PHE A 83 -14.18 -10.28 -5.16
CA PHE A 83 -13.73 -11.40 -4.32
C PHE A 83 -14.36 -11.34 -2.92
N ALA A 84 -14.31 -10.18 -2.28
CA ALA A 84 -14.90 -9.97 -0.96
C ALA A 84 -16.42 -10.20 -0.97
N TRP A 85 -17.09 -9.74 -2.03
CA TRP A 85 -18.53 -9.97 -2.23
C TRP A 85 -18.86 -11.45 -2.36
N ILE A 86 -18.15 -12.18 -3.22
CA ILE A 86 -18.34 -13.62 -3.38
C ILE A 86 -18.15 -14.35 -2.06
N LEU A 87 -17.09 -14.00 -1.31
CA LEU A 87 -16.82 -14.58 0.02
C LEU A 87 -17.91 -14.27 1.03
N ALA A 88 -18.46 -13.05 1.01
CA ALA A 88 -19.43 -12.60 2.01
C ALA A 88 -20.85 -13.12 1.75
N ASP A 89 -21.27 -13.17 0.49
CA ASP A 89 -22.68 -13.38 0.10
C ASP A 89 -22.96 -14.65 -0.70
N VAL A 90 -21.99 -15.13 -1.50
CA VAL A 90 -22.20 -16.29 -2.39
C VAL A 90 -21.72 -17.58 -1.74
N VAL A 91 -20.59 -17.53 -1.04
CA VAL A 91 -20.03 -18.71 -0.37
C VAL A 91 -20.89 -19.08 0.84
N PRO A 92 -21.43 -20.33 0.92
CA PRO A 92 -22.19 -20.79 2.09
C PRO A 92 -21.36 -20.66 3.39
N GLU A 93 -22.00 -20.32 4.51
CA GLU A 93 -21.33 -20.06 5.80
C GLU A 93 -20.38 -21.17 6.23
N ARG A 94 -20.77 -22.43 5.96
CA ARG A 94 -19.94 -23.62 6.26
C ARG A 94 -18.57 -23.61 5.57
N TRP A 95 -18.46 -22.98 4.37
CA TRP A 95 -17.25 -22.90 3.57
C TRP A 95 -16.52 -21.57 3.69
N GLN A 96 -17.16 -20.55 4.26
CA GLN A 96 -16.56 -19.22 4.37
C GLN A 96 -15.23 -19.22 5.13
N ARG A 97 -15.14 -20.00 6.23
CA ARG A 97 -13.89 -20.11 6.99
C ARG A 97 -12.76 -20.70 6.15
N LEU A 98 -13.04 -21.77 5.42
CA LEU A 98 -12.05 -22.39 4.54
C LEU A 98 -11.65 -21.43 3.41
N ALA A 99 -12.60 -20.77 2.77
CA ALA A 99 -12.36 -19.83 1.69
C ALA A 99 -11.52 -18.63 2.17
N LEU A 100 -11.79 -18.09 3.36
CA LEU A 100 -10.97 -17.05 3.99
C LEU A 100 -9.56 -17.54 4.32
N THR A 101 -9.43 -18.75 4.88
CA THR A 101 -8.11 -19.32 5.16
C THR A 101 -7.30 -19.47 3.89
N LEU A 102 -7.90 -19.97 2.81
CA LEU A 102 -7.24 -20.08 1.50
C LEU A 102 -6.88 -18.72 0.90
N ALA A 103 -7.73 -17.71 1.08
CA ALA A 103 -7.45 -16.34 0.63
C ALA A 103 -6.28 -15.70 1.40
N VAL A 104 -6.10 -16.04 2.69
CA VAL A 104 -5.03 -15.49 3.54
C VAL A 104 -3.73 -16.29 3.43
N LEU A 105 -3.79 -17.58 3.05
CA LEU A 105 -2.65 -18.49 3.01
C LEU A 105 -1.42 -17.91 2.25
N PRO A 106 -1.58 -17.24 1.09
CA PRO A 106 -0.46 -16.60 0.40
C PRO A 106 0.21 -15.48 1.20
N PHE A 107 -0.47 -14.89 2.19
CA PHE A 107 0.11 -13.88 3.08
C PHE A 107 1.22 -14.42 3.98
N TRP A 108 1.20 -15.72 4.27
CA TRP A 108 2.21 -16.37 5.11
C TRP A 108 3.51 -16.66 4.37
N THR A 109 3.51 -16.53 3.04
CA THR A 109 4.75 -16.63 2.27
C THR A 109 5.57 -15.34 2.42
N SER A 110 6.89 -15.48 2.47
CA SER A 110 7.79 -14.33 2.49
C SER A 110 7.52 -13.39 1.31
N TYR A 111 7.50 -12.10 1.59
CA TYR A 111 7.29 -11.06 0.60
C TYR A 111 8.35 -11.08 -0.51
N VAL A 112 9.59 -11.29 -0.12
CA VAL A 112 10.74 -11.42 -1.04
C VAL A 112 10.59 -12.65 -1.93
N VAL A 113 10.28 -13.81 -1.34
CA VAL A 113 10.09 -15.07 -2.10
C VAL A 113 8.99 -14.91 -3.15
N ARG A 114 7.89 -14.26 -2.80
CA ARG A 114 6.78 -13.99 -3.71
C ARG A 114 7.19 -13.08 -4.88
N SER A 115 7.96 -12.03 -4.61
CA SER A 115 8.46 -11.13 -5.66
C SER A 115 9.39 -11.87 -6.62
N TYR A 116 10.32 -12.70 -6.11
CA TYR A 116 11.15 -13.54 -6.97
C TYR A 116 10.36 -14.61 -7.75
N SER A 117 9.29 -15.16 -7.16
CA SER A 117 8.41 -16.09 -7.88
C SER A 117 7.75 -15.41 -9.07
N TRP A 118 7.28 -14.16 -8.91
CA TRP A 118 6.75 -13.38 -10.03
C TRP A 118 7.82 -13.06 -11.07
N LEU A 119 9.06 -12.77 -10.66
CA LEU A 119 10.17 -12.56 -11.59
C LEU A 119 10.39 -13.80 -12.47
N LEU A 120 10.39 -14.99 -11.88
CA LEU A 120 10.54 -16.26 -12.61
C LEU A 120 9.35 -16.51 -13.56
N VAL A 121 8.12 -16.30 -13.10
CA VAL A 121 6.90 -16.51 -13.90
C VAL A 121 6.84 -15.58 -15.10
N LEU A 122 7.31 -14.32 -14.94
CA LEU A 122 7.29 -13.29 -15.97
C LEU A 122 8.58 -13.24 -16.82
N SER A 123 9.60 -14.05 -16.52
CA SER A 123 10.84 -14.09 -17.30
C SER A 123 10.60 -14.52 -18.76
N GLU A 124 11.58 -14.28 -19.63
CA GLU A 124 11.48 -14.68 -21.06
C GLU A 124 11.21 -16.17 -21.23
N ASN A 125 11.85 -17.01 -20.42
CA ASN A 125 11.61 -18.46 -20.39
C ASN A 125 10.63 -18.87 -19.28
N GLY A 126 9.87 -17.92 -18.73
CA GLY A 126 8.91 -18.15 -17.65
C GLY A 126 7.58 -18.73 -18.15
N LEU A 127 6.77 -19.17 -17.20
CA LEU A 127 5.50 -19.86 -17.47
C LEU A 127 4.58 -19.04 -18.38
N VAL A 128 4.49 -17.71 -18.19
CA VAL A 128 3.61 -16.86 -18.98
C VAL A 128 4.03 -16.82 -20.43
N ASN A 129 5.31 -16.51 -20.73
CA ASN A 129 5.81 -16.45 -22.08
C ASN A 129 5.73 -17.81 -22.79
N THR A 130 6.17 -18.87 -22.14
CA THR A 130 6.12 -20.24 -22.70
C THR A 130 4.68 -20.61 -23.08
N THR A 131 3.72 -20.40 -22.18
CA THR A 131 2.32 -20.72 -22.44
C THR A 131 1.74 -19.88 -23.60
N LEU A 132 2.06 -18.58 -23.66
CA LEU A 132 1.56 -17.71 -24.74
C LEU A 132 2.16 -18.05 -26.11
N VAL A 133 3.41 -18.49 -26.16
CA VAL A 133 4.06 -18.96 -27.39
C VAL A 133 3.50 -20.31 -27.82
N ASP A 134 3.34 -21.27 -26.88
CA ASP A 134 2.81 -22.60 -27.16
C ASP A 134 1.35 -22.56 -27.64
N LEU A 135 0.56 -21.60 -27.16
CA LEU A 135 -0.79 -21.36 -27.62
C LEU A 135 -0.87 -20.61 -28.96
N GLY A 136 0.28 -20.22 -29.54
CA GLY A 136 0.35 -19.46 -30.79
C GLY A 136 -0.14 -18.01 -30.70
N ILE A 137 -0.31 -17.47 -29.45
CA ILE A 137 -0.73 -16.08 -29.22
C ILE A 137 0.46 -15.12 -29.51
N LEU A 138 1.66 -15.54 -29.15
CA LEU A 138 2.89 -14.82 -29.44
C LEU A 138 3.79 -15.63 -30.37
N SER A 139 4.46 -14.95 -31.28
CA SER A 139 5.46 -15.55 -32.20
C SER A 139 6.84 -15.71 -31.54
N ALA A 140 7.12 -14.94 -30.48
CA ALA A 140 8.34 -14.98 -29.70
C ALA A 140 8.09 -14.47 -28.28
N PRO A 141 8.93 -14.86 -27.28
CA PRO A 141 8.85 -14.33 -25.93
C PRO A 141 8.98 -12.80 -25.90
N ILE A 142 8.23 -12.15 -25.00
CA ILE A 142 8.28 -10.70 -24.78
C ILE A 142 8.85 -10.39 -23.40
N GLN A 143 9.48 -9.23 -23.25
CA GLN A 143 10.01 -8.79 -21.97
C GLN A 143 8.87 -8.35 -21.03
N LEU A 144 8.40 -9.25 -20.16
CA LEU A 144 7.43 -8.94 -19.12
C LEU A 144 8.11 -8.63 -17.79
N ALA A 145 9.17 -9.36 -17.44
CA ALA A 145 9.97 -9.11 -16.24
C ALA A 145 10.80 -7.82 -16.35
N ASN A 146 11.18 -7.26 -15.20
CA ASN A 146 11.95 -6.01 -15.11
C ASN A 146 11.24 -4.82 -15.80
N THR A 147 9.92 -4.76 -15.63
CA THR A 147 9.06 -3.71 -16.17
C THR A 147 8.16 -3.12 -15.10
N ARG A 148 7.61 -1.93 -15.38
CA ARG A 148 6.56 -1.32 -14.57
C ARG A 148 5.35 -2.24 -14.42
N GLY A 149 4.99 -2.96 -15.49
CA GLY A 149 3.90 -3.94 -15.46
C GLY A 149 4.13 -5.07 -14.46
N ALA A 150 5.35 -5.61 -14.40
CA ALA A 150 5.73 -6.62 -13.41
C ALA A 150 5.60 -6.10 -11.98
N THR A 151 6.06 -4.87 -11.72
CA THR A 151 5.92 -4.21 -10.42
C THR A 151 4.44 -4.07 -10.03
N ILE A 152 3.59 -3.62 -10.96
CA ILE A 152 2.15 -3.48 -10.73
C ILE A 152 1.52 -4.85 -10.41
N ILE A 153 1.85 -5.91 -11.16
CA ILE A 153 1.35 -7.27 -10.91
C ILE A 153 1.75 -7.76 -9.51
N GLY A 154 3.03 -7.58 -9.15
CA GLY A 154 3.52 -7.95 -7.82
C GLY A 154 2.79 -7.25 -6.68
N PHE A 155 2.59 -5.95 -6.82
CA PHE A 155 1.82 -5.14 -5.85
C PHE A 155 0.35 -5.56 -5.79
N VAL A 156 -0.32 -5.66 -6.94
CA VAL A 156 -1.73 -6.01 -7.01
C VAL A 156 -1.98 -7.38 -6.38
N HIS A 157 -1.14 -8.37 -6.67
CA HIS A 157 -1.25 -9.70 -6.05
C HIS A 157 -1.24 -9.63 -4.51
N PHE A 158 -0.39 -8.80 -3.92
CA PHE A 158 -0.34 -8.61 -2.47
C PHE A 158 -1.56 -7.84 -1.95
N PHE A 159 -1.86 -6.69 -2.55
CA PHE A 159 -2.87 -5.78 -2.02
C PHE A 159 -4.32 -6.23 -2.27
N VAL A 160 -4.58 -7.03 -3.31
CA VAL A 160 -5.90 -7.64 -3.51
C VAL A 160 -6.31 -8.48 -2.30
N MET A 161 -5.40 -9.26 -1.72
CA MET A 161 -5.68 -10.07 -0.54
C MET A 161 -5.99 -9.21 0.69
N LEU A 162 -5.16 -8.18 0.95
CA LEU A 162 -5.36 -7.24 2.05
C LEU A 162 -6.72 -6.54 1.96
N LEU A 163 -7.02 -6.00 0.78
CA LEU A 163 -8.28 -5.31 0.51
C LEU A 163 -9.48 -6.24 0.58
N THR A 164 -9.35 -7.47 0.06
CA THR A 164 -10.43 -8.47 0.14
C THR A 164 -10.85 -8.72 1.58
N LEU A 165 -9.89 -8.89 2.50
CA LEU A 165 -10.18 -9.09 3.92
C LEU A 165 -10.84 -7.85 4.56
N THR A 166 -10.32 -6.67 4.26
CA THR A 166 -10.86 -5.41 4.79
C THR A 166 -12.29 -5.17 4.29
N ILE A 167 -12.54 -5.36 3.00
CA ILE A 167 -13.86 -5.19 2.39
C ILE A 167 -14.84 -6.28 2.89
N TYR A 168 -14.38 -7.54 2.98
CA TYR A 168 -15.16 -8.64 3.54
C TYR A 168 -15.64 -8.34 4.96
N ALA A 169 -14.74 -7.87 5.83
CA ALA A 169 -15.08 -7.50 7.20
C ALA A 169 -16.15 -6.39 7.25
N ASN A 170 -16.07 -5.41 6.36
CA ASN A 170 -17.08 -4.35 6.24
C ASN A 170 -18.43 -4.89 5.73
N LEU A 171 -18.41 -5.74 4.70
CA LEU A 171 -19.64 -6.37 4.15
C LEU A 171 -20.36 -7.21 5.20
N LYS A 172 -19.63 -7.94 6.04
CA LYS A 172 -20.22 -8.76 7.13
C LYS A 172 -20.80 -7.94 8.28
N GLN A 173 -20.40 -6.70 8.44
CA GLN A 173 -20.99 -5.79 9.46
C GLN A 173 -22.31 -5.17 8.97
N LEU A 174 -22.61 -5.20 7.68
CA LEU A 174 -23.87 -4.67 7.17
C LEU A 174 -25.04 -5.58 7.54
N SER A 175 -26.07 -4.97 8.15
CA SER A 175 -27.33 -5.68 8.40
C SER A 175 -27.97 -6.15 7.10
N PRO A 176 -28.40 -7.42 6.99
CA PRO A 176 -29.16 -7.91 5.84
C PRO A 176 -30.45 -7.14 5.57
N ASN A 177 -30.96 -6.43 6.58
CA ASN A 177 -32.22 -5.67 6.49
C ASN A 177 -32.11 -4.49 5.50
N TYR A 178 -30.92 -3.91 5.28
CA TYR A 178 -30.75 -2.85 4.28
C TYR A 178 -31.11 -3.35 2.86
N ARG A 179 -30.69 -4.57 2.51
CA ARG A 179 -30.99 -5.17 1.21
C ARG A 179 -32.45 -5.59 1.10
N LYS A 180 -33.04 -6.11 2.18
CA LYS A 180 -34.46 -6.46 2.22
C LYS A 180 -35.33 -5.22 2.00
N ALA A 181 -35.05 -4.14 2.76
CA ALA A 181 -35.76 -2.87 2.60
C ALA A 181 -35.62 -2.30 1.18
N ALA A 182 -34.46 -2.41 0.55
CA ALA A 182 -34.28 -1.99 -0.83
C ALA A 182 -35.12 -2.85 -1.81
N ALA A 183 -35.18 -4.16 -1.59
CA ALA A 183 -36.00 -5.06 -2.38
C ALA A 183 -37.51 -4.77 -2.21
N ASP A 184 -37.97 -4.49 -0.98
CA ASP A 184 -39.35 -4.12 -0.67
C ASP A 184 -39.76 -2.83 -1.39
N LEU A 185 -38.80 -1.93 -1.63
CA LEU A 185 -38.98 -0.71 -2.43
C LEU A 185 -38.83 -0.94 -3.96
N GLY A 186 -38.73 -2.21 -4.40
CA GLY A 186 -38.63 -2.57 -5.82
C GLY A 186 -37.22 -2.44 -6.43
N ALA A 187 -36.18 -2.32 -5.62
CA ALA A 187 -34.83 -2.27 -6.14
C ALA A 187 -34.36 -3.68 -6.53
N GLY A 188 -33.97 -3.86 -7.80
CA GLY A 188 -33.28 -5.08 -8.25
C GLY A 188 -31.86 -5.20 -7.65
N PRO A 189 -31.18 -6.38 -7.78
CA PRO A 189 -29.89 -6.65 -7.11
C PRO A 189 -28.80 -5.61 -7.45
N ILE A 190 -28.67 -5.22 -8.71
CA ILE A 190 -27.67 -4.21 -9.14
C ILE A 190 -27.99 -2.83 -8.54
N ARG A 191 -29.26 -2.46 -8.52
CA ARG A 191 -29.70 -1.15 -7.97
C ARG A 191 -29.49 -1.11 -6.45
N SER A 192 -29.82 -2.19 -5.75
CA SER A 192 -29.53 -2.35 -4.32
C SER A 192 -28.03 -2.29 -4.04
N PHE A 193 -27.20 -2.92 -4.88
CA PHE A 193 -25.76 -2.86 -4.76
C PHE A 193 -25.23 -1.41 -4.87
N ILE A 194 -25.53 -0.73 -5.97
CA ILE A 194 -24.96 0.60 -6.27
C ILE A 194 -25.45 1.67 -5.30
N HIS A 195 -26.75 1.62 -4.88
CA HIS A 195 -27.34 2.70 -4.10
C HIS A 195 -27.39 2.43 -2.59
N VAL A 196 -27.20 1.19 -2.15
CA VAL A 196 -27.27 0.82 -0.73
C VAL A 196 -25.94 0.23 -0.24
N VAL A 197 -25.51 -0.89 -0.83
CA VAL A 197 -24.36 -1.62 -0.30
C VAL A 197 -23.05 -0.87 -0.54
N LEU A 198 -22.81 -0.42 -1.76
CA LEU A 198 -21.57 0.26 -2.12
C LEU A 198 -21.36 1.57 -1.30
N PRO A 199 -22.36 2.46 -1.16
CA PRO A 199 -22.20 3.64 -0.30
C PRO A 199 -21.95 3.29 1.16
N LEU A 200 -22.64 2.30 1.71
CA LEU A 200 -22.46 1.88 3.11
C LEU A 200 -21.10 1.22 3.37
N THR A 201 -20.48 0.61 2.35
CA THR A 201 -19.14 0.00 2.47
C THR A 201 -18.03 0.97 2.10
N LEU A 202 -18.34 2.12 1.49
CA LEU A 202 -17.36 3.09 0.99
C LEU A 202 -16.34 3.53 2.06
N PRO A 203 -16.70 3.83 3.32
CA PRO A 203 -15.73 4.20 4.33
C PRO A 203 -14.69 3.12 4.59
N GLY A 204 -15.10 1.87 4.67
CA GLY A 204 -14.19 0.74 4.83
C GLY A 204 -13.30 0.53 3.61
N ILE A 205 -13.83 0.72 2.41
CA ILE A 205 -13.05 0.70 1.16
C ILE A 205 -11.99 1.80 1.19
N MET A 206 -12.36 3.02 1.58
CA MET A 206 -11.43 4.16 1.63
C MET A 206 -10.30 3.94 2.64
N VAL A 207 -10.59 3.36 3.80
CA VAL A 207 -9.55 2.97 4.78
C VAL A 207 -8.62 1.93 4.19
N GLY A 208 -9.15 0.88 3.58
CA GLY A 208 -8.34 -0.16 2.90
C GLY A 208 -7.52 0.39 1.74
N ALA A 209 -8.12 1.27 0.93
CA ALA A 209 -7.45 1.95 -0.16
C ALA A 209 -6.28 2.81 0.31
N PHE A 210 -6.49 3.58 1.37
CA PHE A 210 -5.44 4.41 1.95
C PHE A 210 -4.30 3.56 2.54
N LEU A 211 -4.62 2.49 3.26
CA LEU A 211 -3.60 1.54 3.75
C LEU A 211 -2.80 0.93 2.60
N THR A 212 -3.48 0.51 1.52
CA THR A 212 -2.83 -0.01 0.30
C THR A 212 -1.89 1.02 -0.31
N PHE A 213 -2.36 2.27 -0.46
CA PHE A 213 -1.57 3.36 -1.01
C PHE A 213 -0.32 3.64 -0.18
N VAL A 214 -0.46 3.75 1.16
CA VAL A 214 0.67 4.03 2.08
C VAL A 214 1.69 2.91 2.09
N LEU A 215 1.23 1.65 2.12
CA LEU A 215 2.13 0.50 2.10
C LEU A 215 2.83 0.35 0.74
N ALA A 216 2.13 0.58 -0.36
CA ALA A 216 2.70 0.49 -1.71
C ALA A 216 3.72 1.59 -1.99
N ILE A 217 3.44 2.84 -1.59
CA ILE A 217 4.35 3.97 -1.86
C ILE A 217 5.64 3.89 -1.06
N GLY A 218 5.62 3.21 0.10
CA GLY A 218 6.79 2.98 0.95
C GLY A 218 7.57 1.71 0.62
N ASP A 219 7.06 0.87 -0.27
CA ASP A 219 7.71 -0.40 -0.57
C ASP A 219 8.90 -0.24 -1.54
N TYR A 220 10.04 -0.73 -1.07
CA TYR A 220 11.28 -0.81 -1.82
C TYR A 220 11.46 -2.17 -2.52
N ILE A 221 10.98 -3.25 -1.91
CA ILE A 221 11.35 -4.64 -2.28
C ILE A 221 10.74 -5.04 -3.63
N THR A 222 9.44 -4.82 -3.81
CA THR A 222 8.75 -5.20 -5.05
C THR A 222 9.32 -4.51 -6.28
N PRO A 223 9.46 -3.18 -6.32
CA PRO A 223 10.03 -2.52 -7.48
C PRO A 223 11.52 -2.82 -7.66
N GLN A 224 12.26 -3.14 -6.62
CA GLN A 224 13.66 -3.53 -6.71
C GLN A 224 13.86 -4.88 -7.40
N ILE A 225 12.94 -5.83 -7.19
CA ILE A 225 13.02 -7.18 -7.76
C ILE A 225 12.34 -7.26 -9.13
N LEU A 226 11.16 -6.64 -9.27
CA LEU A 226 10.31 -6.76 -10.46
C LEU A 226 10.42 -5.60 -11.43
N GLY A 227 10.84 -4.43 -10.93
CA GLY A 227 10.91 -3.20 -11.73
C GLY A 227 12.15 -3.13 -12.60
N GLY A 228 12.07 -2.34 -13.66
CA GLY A 228 13.19 -2.01 -14.52
C GLY A 228 14.03 -0.85 -13.99
N ASN A 229 15.26 -0.73 -14.52
CA ASN A 229 16.16 0.35 -14.14
C ASN A 229 15.72 1.74 -14.62
N ASN A 230 14.81 1.81 -15.59
CA ASN A 230 14.40 3.05 -16.24
C ASN A 230 13.24 3.76 -15.53
N GLU A 231 12.57 3.09 -14.58
CA GLU A 231 11.38 3.60 -13.89
C GLU A 231 11.54 3.49 -12.38
N LEU A 232 12.55 4.20 -11.85
CA LEU A 232 12.82 4.22 -10.42
C LEU A 232 11.65 4.84 -9.65
N LEU A 233 11.29 4.19 -8.55
CA LEU A 233 10.36 4.71 -7.55
C LEU A 233 11.13 5.40 -6.41
N MET A 234 10.45 6.28 -5.67
CA MET A 234 11.07 7.03 -4.57
C MET A 234 11.80 6.16 -3.54
N PRO A 235 11.24 5.04 -3.05
CA PRO A 235 11.97 4.18 -2.12
C PRO A 235 13.27 3.61 -2.68
N GLN A 236 13.29 3.25 -3.97
CA GLN A 236 14.53 2.79 -4.64
C GLN A 236 15.56 3.91 -4.71
N LEU A 237 15.13 5.13 -5.03
CA LEU A 237 15.99 6.30 -5.10
C LEU A 237 16.60 6.61 -3.73
N ILE A 238 15.80 6.58 -2.65
CA ILE A 238 16.26 6.77 -1.28
C ILE A 238 17.32 5.72 -0.92
N MET A 239 17.06 4.45 -1.23
CA MET A 239 18.01 3.37 -0.96
C MET A 239 19.29 3.48 -1.80
N MET A 240 19.23 4.02 -3.02
CA MET A 240 20.41 4.30 -3.82
C MET A 240 21.29 5.40 -3.20
N GLN A 241 20.69 6.44 -2.60
CA GLN A 241 21.45 7.48 -1.91
C GLN A 241 22.23 6.88 -0.72
N ILE A 242 21.57 6.02 0.09
CA ILE A 242 22.20 5.36 1.23
C ILE A 242 23.26 4.36 0.76
N GLY A 243 22.87 3.39 -0.09
CA GLY A 243 23.68 2.21 -0.36
C GLY A 243 24.81 2.43 -1.36
N ARG A 244 24.63 3.31 -2.37
CA ARG A 244 25.63 3.54 -3.41
C ARG A 244 26.43 4.81 -3.21
N ARG A 245 25.80 5.87 -2.66
CA ARG A 245 26.43 7.20 -2.52
C ARG A 245 26.87 7.50 -1.08
N GLY A 246 26.30 6.77 -0.10
CA GLY A 246 26.51 7.06 1.31
C GLY A 246 25.89 8.40 1.75
N ASP A 247 25.03 9.01 0.91
CA ASP A 247 24.46 10.34 1.14
C ASP A 247 23.19 10.24 1.99
N PHE A 248 23.39 10.18 3.31
CA PHE A 248 22.32 10.12 4.29
C PHE A 248 21.50 11.42 4.37
N SER A 249 22.10 12.56 4.04
CA SER A 249 21.40 13.86 4.05
C SER A 249 20.34 13.91 2.94
N SER A 250 20.74 13.62 1.69
CA SER A 250 19.80 13.55 0.57
C SER A 250 18.75 12.46 0.77
N ALA A 251 19.13 11.28 1.27
CA ALA A 251 18.19 10.21 1.58
C ALA A 251 17.13 10.62 2.61
N SER A 252 17.56 11.30 3.67
CA SER A 252 16.68 11.84 4.71
C SER A 252 15.74 12.92 4.17
N ALA A 253 16.24 13.86 3.36
CA ALA A 253 15.42 14.89 2.73
C ALA A 253 14.35 14.28 1.80
N LEU A 254 14.72 13.30 0.96
CA LEU A 254 13.79 12.58 0.09
C LEU A 254 12.72 11.81 0.88
N SER A 255 13.10 11.19 2.00
CA SER A 255 12.17 10.49 2.89
C SER A 255 11.16 11.44 3.53
N ILE A 256 11.60 12.63 3.96
CA ILE A 256 10.73 13.68 4.51
C ILE A 256 9.75 14.19 3.44
N ILE A 257 10.23 14.42 2.22
CA ILE A 257 9.37 14.84 1.10
C ILE A 257 8.30 13.77 0.83
N LEU A 258 8.69 12.50 0.76
CA LEU A 258 7.75 11.39 0.55
C LEU A 258 6.71 11.33 1.68
N MET A 259 7.15 11.47 2.94
CA MET A 259 6.26 11.50 4.10
C MET A 259 5.28 12.68 4.05
N LEU A 260 5.73 13.87 3.66
CA LEU A 260 4.85 15.03 3.48
C LEU A 260 3.79 14.79 2.42
N VAL A 261 4.16 14.18 1.28
CA VAL A 261 3.23 13.83 0.21
C VAL A 261 2.17 12.84 0.71
N VAL A 262 2.59 11.80 1.44
CA VAL A 262 1.67 10.81 2.04
C VAL A 262 0.76 11.49 3.08
N THR A 263 1.29 12.41 3.89
CA THR A 263 0.51 13.16 4.87
C THR A 263 -0.56 14.04 4.19
N VAL A 264 -0.20 14.71 3.10
CA VAL A 264 -1.16 15.50 2.30
C VAL A 264 -2.25 14.59 1.71
N ALA A 265 -1.88 13.44 1.16
CA ALA A 265 -2.82 12.44 0.67
C ALA A 265 -3.77 11.97 1.78
N TYR A 266 -3.23 11.72 3.00
CA TYR A 266 -4.05 11.38 4.17
C TYR A 266 -5.05 12.48 4.52
N LEU A 267 -4.60 13.71 4.62
CA LEU A 267 -5.47 14.85 4.96
C LEU A 267 -6.58 15.04 3.94
N PHE A 268 -6.29 14.78 2.67
CA PHE A 268 -7.29 14.80 1.62
C PHE A 268 -8.31 13.66 1.80
N CYS A 269 -7.87 12.42 2.00
CA CYS A 269 -8.75 11.28 2.24
C CYS A 269 -9.55 11.43 3.56
N ALA A 270 -8.93 11.96 4.61
CA ALA A 270 -9.58 12.16 5.92
C ALA A 270 -10.78 13.11 5.87
N ARG A 271 -10.81 14.05 4.91
CA ARG A 271 -11.98 14.92 4.69
C ARG A 271 -13.19 14.11 4.24
N TRP A 272 -13.00 13.11 3.41
CA TRP A 272 -14.08 12.23 2.93
C TRP A 272 -14.55 11.23 3.98
N LEU A 273 -13.65 10.81 4.89
CA LEU A 273 -13.98 9.90 5.98
C LEU A 273 -14.77 10.57 7.11
N LYS A 274 -14.70 11.91 7.26
CA LYS A 274 -15.43 12.66 8.31
C LYS A 274 -16.92 12.90 8.00
N ILE A 275 -17.38 12.68 6.78
CA ILE A 275 -18.75 12.96 6.34
C ILE A 275 -19.79 12.03 6.99
N GLU A 276 -19.39 10.95 7.68
CA GLU A 276 -20.30 9.94 8.21
C GLU A 276 -20.47 9.93 9.73
N ARG A 277 -20.10 10.99 10.44
CA ARG A 277 -20.32 11.11 11.89
C ARG A 277 -21.39 12.12 12.29
N THR A 278 -22.28 12.51 11.39
CA THR A 278 -23.47 13.34 11.71
C THR A 278 -24.77 12.58 11.50
#